data_dbdfbe59d1111fc31fc49bf785ed4228
#
_entry.id   dbdfbe59d1111fc31fc49bf785ed4228
#
_cell.length_a   1.000
_cell.length_b   1.000
_cell.length_c   1.000
_cell.angle_alpha   90.00
_cell.angle_beta   90.00
_cell.angle_gamma   90.00
#
_symmetry.space_group_name_H-M   'P 1'
#
loop_
_entity.id
_entity.type
_entity.pdbx_description
1 polymer ?
#
loop_
_entity_poly.entity_id
_entity_poly.type
_entity_poly.pdbx_seq_one_letter_code
_entity_poly.pdbx_strand_id
1 'polypeptide(L)'
;MTDVAAAARCLPPEVEQLLLDVLDDGFTVYCCGPKAGPNALVAAYEWPHCFDLITIRDFNRITAARAPKHGKVDIFAPEVVTWAYDGPPQWTLRMLLNLVHPQHPDAPHGEFPAPRCLH
;
A
#
# COMPACT_ATOMS: atom_id res chain seq x y z
N MET A 1 12.87 12.41 -8.77
CA MET A 1 11.88 12.00 -7.75
C MET A 1 10.49 12.17 -8.35
N THR A 2 9.68 11.12 -8.29
CA THR A 2 8.32 11.20 -8.83
C THR A 2 7.47 12.07 -7.91
N ASP A 3 6.77 13.02 -8.50
CA ASP A 3 5.84 13.87 -7.77
C ASP A 3 4.53 13.10 -7.54
N VAL A 4 4.34 12.62 -6.30
CA VAL A 4 3.15 11.88 -5.92
C VAL A 4 1.90 12.74 -6.02
N ALA A 5 2.00 14.03 -5.72
CA ALA A 5 0.88 14.94 -5.86
C ALA A 5 0.46 15.10 -7.32
N ALA A 6 1.43 15.14 -8.26
CA ALA A 6 1.13 15.17 -9.68
C ALA A 6 0.46 13.88 -10.16
N ALA A 7 0.94 12.72 -9.67
CA ALA A 7 0.32 11.44 -9.98
C ALA A 7 -1.09 11.35 -9.42
N ALA A 8 -1.32 11.83 -8.20
CA ALA A 8 -2.62 11.82 -7.56
C ALA A 8 -3.66 12.68 -8.29
N ARG A 9 -3.23 13.72 -9.01
CA ARG A 9 -4.13 14.58 -9.78
C ARG A 9 -4.85 13.87 -10.93
N CYS A 10 -4.34 12.71 -11.35
CA CYS A 10 -4.99 11.88 -12.36
C CYS A 10 -6.17 11.09 -11.79
N LEU A 11 -6.37 11.13 -10.47
CA LEU A 11 -7.43 10.43 -9.78
C LEU A 11 -8.66 11.33 -9.60
N PRO A 12 -9.87 10.74 -9.45
CA PRO A 12 -11.03 11.52 -9.03
C PRO A 12 -10.73 12.24 -7.70
N PRO A 13 -11.29 13.45 -7.48
CA PRO A 13 -11.00 14.24 -6.28
C PRO A 13 -11.20 13.50 -4.95
N GLU A 14 -12.20 12.64 -4.86
CA GLU A 14 -12.46 11.85 -3.66
C GLU A 14 -11.34 10.85 -3.39
N VAL A 15 -10.84 10.20 -4.43
CA VAL A 15 -9.75 9.23 -4.34
C VAL A 15 -8.44 9.95 -4.05
N GLU A 16 -8.21 11.09 -4.70
CA GLU A 16 -7.04 11.93 -4.44
C GLU A 16 -6.96 12.30 -2.96
N GLN A 17 -8.07 12.76 -2.38
CA GLN A 17 -8.10 13.14 -0.97
C GLN A 17 -7.83 11.94 -0.05
N LEU A 18 -8.41 10.78 -0.34
CA LEU A 18 -8.14 9.56 0.42
C LEU A 18 -6.66 9.16 0.37
N LEU A 19 -6.03 9.26 -0.80
CA LEU A 19 -4.63 8.94 -0.95
C LEU A 19 -3.75 9.91 -0.17
N LEU A 20 -4.04 11.21 -0.25
CA LEU A 20 -3.32 12.23 0.51
C LEU A 20 -3.48 12.02 2.02
N ASP A 21 -4.67 11.67 2.48
CA ASP A 21 -4.91 11.39 3.89
C ASP A 21 -4.08 10.20 4.37
N VAL A 22 -4.00 9.15 3.57
CA VAL A 22 -3.17 7.97 3.89
C VAL A 22 -1.69 8.35 3.94
N LEU A 23 -1.21 9.14 2.98
CA LEU A 23 0.19 9.56 2.93
C LEU A 23 0.55 10.49 4.10
N ASP A 24 -0.39 11.33 4.54
CA ASP A 24 -0.20 12.21 5.69
C ASP A 24 -0.08 11.44 7.01
N ASP A 25 -0.56 10.20 7.07
CA ASP A 25 -0.42 9.34 8.25
C ASP A 25 1.01 8.82 8.46
N GLY A 26 1.95 9.17 7.61
CA GLY A 26 3.36 8.84 7.79
C GLY A 26 3.90 7.77 6.86
N PHE A 27 3.22 7.49 5.76
CA PHE A 27 3.72 6.55 4.75
C PHE A 27 4.92 7.14 4.03
N THR A 28 5.91 6.29 3.74
CA THR A 28 7.04 6.62 2.89
C THR A 28 6.77 6.12 1.48
N VAL A 29 6.99 6.98 0.48
CA VAL A 29 6.70 6.65 -0.91
C VAL A 29 7.98 6.31 -1.66
N TYR A 30 7.92 5.20 -2.41
CA TYR A 30 9.01 4.72 -3.25
C TYR A 30 8.53 4.60 -4.69
N CYS A 31 9.42 4.94 -5.63
CA CYS A 31 9.15 4.77 -7.06
C CYS A 31 9.88 3.53 -7.56
N CYS A 32 9.16 2.64 -8.25
CA CYS A 32 9.68 1.38 -8.77
C CYS A 32 9.70 1.41 -10.29
N GLY A 33 10.86 1.16 -10.89
CA GLY A 33 11.00 1.14 -12.34
C GLY A 33 11.91 2.24 -12.86
N PRO A 34 11.97 2.43 -14.19
CA PRO A 34 12.82 3.44 -14.83
C PRO A 34 12.47 4.85 -14.36
N LYS A 35 13.48 5.71 -14.26
CA LYS A 35 13.30 7.11 -13.84
C LYS A 35 12.34 7.87 -14.75
N ALA A 36 12.33 7.56 -16.04
CA ALA A 36 11.50 8.24 -17.03
C ALA A 36 10.02 7.84 -16.97
N GLY A 37 9.72 6.70 -16.38
CA GLY A 37 8.35 6.20 -16.24
C GLY A 37 8.30 5.06 -15.26
N PRO A 38 8.14 5.33 -13.95
CA PRO A 38 8.08 4.26 -12.97
C PRO A 38 6.88 3.35 -13.22
N ASN A 39 7.11 2.04 -13.16
CA ASN A 39 6.07 1.04 -13.37
C ASN A 39 5.09 0.95 -12.20
N ALA A 40 5.53 1.38 -11.02
CA ALA A 40 4.68 1.36 -9.83
C ALA A 40 5.16 2.38 -8.81
N LEU A 41 4.22 2.82 -7.99
CA LEU A 41 4.52 3.55 -6.75
C LEU A 41 4.17 2.62 -5.59
N VAL A 42 5.04 2.55 -4.59
CA VAL A 42 4.79 1.82 -3.37
C VAL A 42 4.85 2.79 -2.20
N ALA A 43 3.82 2.80 -1.37
CA ALA A 43 3.83 3.54 -0.12
C ALA A 43 3.86 2.54 1.02
N ALA A 44 4.72 2.77 2.01
CA ALA A 44 4.89 1.87 3.12
C ALA A 44 4.82 2.62 4.45
N TYR A 45 4.07 2.07 5.40
CA TYR A 45 4.07 2.50 6.79
C TYR A 45 4.69 1.39 7.64
N GLU A 46 5.74 1.73 8.37
CA GLU A 46 6.44 0.73 9.20
C GLU A 46 5.87 0.70 10.62
N TRP A 47 5.34 -0.46 10.98
CA TRP A 47 5.01 -0.80 12.37
C TRP A 47 6.17 -1.58 12.99
N PRO A 48 6.22 -1.74 14.32
CA PRO A 48 7.29 -2.54 14.94
C PRO A 48 7.43 -3.95 14.40
N HIS A 49 6.35 -4.61 14.02
CA HIS A 49 6.34 -6.01 13.61
C HIS A 49 5.78 -6.27 12.21
N CYS A 50 5.39 -5.23 11.48
CA CYS A 50 4.84 -5.38 10.14
C CYS A 50 4.95 -4.07 9.35
N PHE A 51 4.60 -4.16 8.05
CA PHE A 51 4.43 -3.00 7.18
C PHE A 51 3.01 -2.97 6.63
N ASP A 52 2.42 -1.79 6.58
CA ASP A 52 1.22 -1.56 5.77
C ASP A 52 1.68 -0.98 4.43
N LEU A 53 1.25 -1.59 3.35
CA LEU A 53 1.73 -1.31 2.00
C LEU A 53 0.60 -0.91 1.09
N ILE A 54 0.87 0.06 0.20
CA ILE A 54 -0.01 0.43 -0.90
C ILE A 54 0.82 0.31 -2.17
N THR A 55 0.36 -0.49 -3.13
CA THR A 55 1.00 -0.62 -4.45
C THR A 55 0.09 -0.05 -5.51
N ILE A 56 0.60 0.96 -6.23
CA ILE A 56 -0.13 1.65 -7.29
C ILE A 56 0.57 1.36 -8.60
N ARG A 57 0.00 0.49 -9.43
CA ARG A 57 0.47 0.21 -10.78
C ARG A 57 -0.42 0.84 -11.83
N ASP A 58 -1.68 1.02 -11.48
CA ASP A 58 -2.71 1.59 -12.33
C ASP A 58 -3.61 2.43 -11.42
N PHE A 59 -3.95 3.65 -11.85
CA PHE A 59 -4.80 4.53 -11.06
C PHE A 59 -6.25 4.06 -10.97
N ASN A 60 -6.63 3.04 -11.75
CA ASN A 60 -7.94 2.41 -11.63
C ASN A 60 -7.97 1.26 -10.64
N ARG A 61 -6.81 0.81 -10.18
CA ARG A 61 -6.69 -0.35 -9.30
C ARG A 61 -5.49 -0.22 -8.40
N ILE A 62 -5.72 -0.30 -7.10
CA ILE A 62 -4.71 -0.21 -6.07
C ILE A 62 -4.75 -1.47 -5.23
N THR A 63 -3.57 -1.97 -4.85
CA THR A 63 -3.43 -3.09 -3.92
C THR A 63 -2.93 -2.57 -2.58
N ALA A 64 -3.59 -2.98 -1.50
CA ALA A 64 -3.13 -2.70 -0.14
C ALA A 64 -2.88 -4.02 0.57
N ALA A 65 -1.90 -4.04 1.47
CA ALA A 65 -1.54 -5.25 2.20
C ALA A 65 -0.87 -4.93 3.52
N ARG A 66 -0.94 -5.86 4.46
CA ARG A 66 -0.13 -5.84 5.68
C ARG A 66 0.81 -7.03 5.64
N ALA A 67 2.12 -6.77 5.64
CA ALA A 67 3.16 -7.78 5.56
C ALA A 67 3.90 -7.91 6.89
N PRO A 68 3.96 -9.10 7.51
CA PRO A 68 4.69 -9.29 8.75
C PRO A 68 6.20 -9.20 8.52
N LYS A 69 6.94 -8.75 9.53
CA LYS A 69 8.40 -8.69 9.48
C LYS A 69 8.99 -10.05 9.87
N HIS A 70 9.31 -10.86 8.89
CA HIS A 70 10.02 -12.13 9.07
C HIS A 70 11.39 -12.01 8.40
N GLY A 71 12.42 -11.62 9.16
CA GLY A 71 13.75 -11.40 8.59
C GLY A 71 13.75 -10.21 7.62
N LYS A 72 14.24 -10.42 6.42
CA LYS A 72 14.21 -9.38 5.38
C LYS A 72 12.86 -9.40 4.68
N VAL A 73 12.16 -8.26 4.71
CA VAL A 73 10.91 -8.09 3.97
C VAL A 73 11.19 -7.21 2.77
N ASP A 74 10.87 -7.72 1.59
CA ASP A 74 10.86 -6.90 0.38
C ASP A 74 9.51 -6.22 0.26
N ILE A 75 9.47 -4.92 0.57
CA ILE A 75 8.21 -4.15 0.53
C ILE A 75 7.67 -3.99 -0.89
N PHE A 76 8.50 -4.21 -1.90
CA PHE A 76 8.09 -4.15 -3.32
C PHE A 76 7.47 -5.46 -3.81
N ALA A 77 7.81 -6.57 -3.15
CA ALA A 77 7.30 -7.90 -3.48
C ALA A 77 7.31 -8.79 -2.23
N PRO A 78 6.43 -8.52 -1.26
CA PRO A 78 6.39 -9.34 -0.05
C PRO A 78 5.96 -10.76 -0.38
N GLU A 79 6.56 -11.75 0.28
CA GLU A 79 6.21 -13.16 0.06
C GLU A 79 4.95 -13.57 0.82
N VAL A 80 4.77 -12.98 2.00
CA VAL A 80 3.70 -13.35 2.93
C VAL A 80 3.00 -12.10 3.41
N VAL A 81 1.69 -12.17 3.57
CA VAL A 81 0.86 -11.09 4.10
C VAL A 81 -0.11 -11.63 5.15
N THR A 82 -0.56 -10.78 6.06
CA THR A 82 -1.62 -11.11 7.02
C THR A 82 -2.97 -10.53 6.58
N TRP A 83 -2.93 -9.60 5.66
CA TRP A 83 -4.11 -8.97 5.08
C TRP A 83 -3.76 -8.42 3.70
N ALA A 84 -4.69 -8.49 2.77
CA ALA A 84 -4.54 -7.88 1.45
C ALA A 84 -5.91 -7.55 0.85
N TYR A 85 -5.94 -6.47 0.10
CA TYR A 85 -7.12 -6.07 -0.67
C TYR A 85 -6.66 -5.46 -1.99
N ASP A 86 -7.27 -5.87 -3.08
CA ASP A 86 -6.99 -5.35 -4.41
C ASP A 86 -8.30 -4.98 -5.08
N GLY A 87 -8.40 -3.76 -5.59
CA GLY A 87 -9.63 -3.30 -6.20
C GLY A 87 -9.61 -1.82 -6.55
N PRO A 88 -10.79 -1.23 -6.78
CA PRO A 88 -10.90 0.19 -7.09
C PRO A 88 -10.25 1.03 -5.99
N PRO A 89 -9.57 2.15 -6.36
CA PRO A 89 -8.80 2.94 -5.40
C PRO A 89 -9.60 3.40 -4.18
N GLN A 90 -10.80 3.88 -4.38
CA GLN A 90 -11.64 4.39 -3.29
C GLN A 90 -11.96 3.33 -2.24
N TRP A 91 -12.22 2.09 -2.66
CA TRP A 91 -12.50 1.00 -1.73
C TRP A 91 -11.24 0.48 -1.05
N THR A 92 -10.16 0.32 -1.82
CA THR A 92 -8.88 -0.17 -1.29
C THR A 92 -8.33 0.76 -0.22
N LEU A 93 -8.33 2.07 -0.48
CA LEU A 93 -7.83 3.06 0.48
C LEU A 93 -8.72 3.13 1.73
N ARG A 94 -10.04 3.03 1.58
CA ARG A 94 -10.95 2.99 2.73
C ARG A 94 -10.76 1.74 3.57
N MET A 95 -10.55 0.59 2.93
CA MET A 95 -10.29 -0.67 3.64
C MET A 95 -9.01 -0.55 4.46
N LEU A 96 -7.97 0.05 3.89
CA LEU A 96 -6.71 0.25 4.61
C LEU A 96 -6.87 1.23 5.78
N LEU A 97 -7.57 2.35 5.58
CA LEU A 97 -7.80 3.34 6.64
C LEU A 97 -8.61 2.76 7.80
N ASN A 98 -9.48 1.80 7.52
CA ASN A 98 -10.29 1.13 8.54
C ASN A 98 -9.59 -0.09 9.15
N LEU A 99 -8.41 -0.46 8.64
CA LEU A 99 -7.67 -1.59 9.18
C LEU A 99 -7.17 -1.26 10.58
N VAL A 100 -7.52 -2.10 11.54
CA VAL A 100 -7.16 -1.87 12.95
C VAL A 100 -5.65 -1.96 13.16
N HIS A 101 -5.17 -1.30 14.22
CA HIS A 101 -3.77 -1.34 14.63
C HIS A 101 -3.28 -2.79 14.70
N PRO A 102 -2.02 -3.10 14.27
CA PRO A 102 -1.53 -4.48 14.24
C PRO A 102 -1.58 -5.21 15.58
N GLN A 103 -1.53 -4.50 16.69
CA GLN A 103 -1.60 -5.09 18.03
C GLN A 103 -3.03 -5.18 18.57
N HIS A 104 -4.01 -4.72 17.81
CA HIS A 104 -5.42 -4.83 18.22
C HIS A 104 -5.84 -6.31 18.22
N PRO A 105 -6.67 -6.76 19.20
CA PRO A 105 -7.10 -8.16 19.24
C PRO A 105 -7.81 -8.64 17.97
N ASP A 106 -8.50 -7.74 17.27
CA ASP A 106 -9.22 -8.07 16.04
C ASP A 106 -8.36 -7.94 14.77
N ALA A 107 -7.07 -7.57 14.92
CA ALA A 107 -6.19 -7.45 13.77
C ALA A 107 -5.95 -8.80 13.10
N PRO A 108 -5.81 -8.83 11.76
CA PRO A 108 -5.47 -10.07 11.05
C PRO A 108 -4.12 -10.62 11.52
N HIS A 109 -4.05 -11.90 11.84
CA HIS A 109 -2.84 -12.57 12.28
C HIS A 109 -2.45 -13.76 11.40
N GLY A 110 -3.40 -14.35 10.68
CA GLY A 110 -3.15 -15.48 9.81
C GLY A 110 -2.30 -15.08 8.61
N GLU A 111 -1.18 -15.76 8.39
CA GLU A 111 -0.29 -15.50 7.27
C GLU A 111 -0.70 -16.33 6.06
N PHE A 112 -0.64 -15.72 4.89
CA PHE A 112 -0.89 -16.40 3.63
C PHE A 112 0.01 -15.83 2.54
N PRO A 113 0.22 -16.56 1.42
CA PRO A 113 1.05 -16.08 0.32
C PRO A 113 0.52 -14.76 -0.23
N ALA A 114 1.43 -13.83 -0.53
CA ALA A 114 1.05 -12.55 -1.09
C ALA A 114 0.39 -12.72 -2.46
N PRO A 115 -0.65 -11.93 -2.76
CA PRO A 115 -1.26 -11.95 -4.09
C PRO A 115 -0.27 -11.58 -5.18
N ARG A 116 -0.46 -12.13 -6.38
CA ARG A 116 0.42 -11.85 -7.53
C ARG A 116 0.48 -10.37 -7.89
N CYS A 117 -0.56 -9.62 -7.61
CA CYS A 117 -0.60 -8.18 -7.87
C CYS A 117 0.41 -7.38 -7.05
N LEU A 118 1.05 -7.99 -6.05
CA LEU A 118 2.12 -7.39 -5.25
C LEU A 118 3.51 -7.74 -5.77
N HIS A 119 3.60 -8.49 -6.85
CA HIS A 119 4.89 -8.89 -7.44
C HIS A 119 5.26 -8.07 -8.67
#